data_8560e9906a936454a21ddade7273ea99
#
_entry.id   8560e9906a936454a21ddade7273ea99
#
_cell.length_a   1.000
_cell.length_b   1.000
_cell.length_c   1.000
_cell.angle_alpha   90.00
_cell.angle_beta   90.00
_cell.angle_gamma   90.00
#
_symmetry.space_group_name_H-M   'P 1'
#
loop_
_entity.id
_entity.type
_entity.pdbx_description
1 polymer ?
#
loop_
_entity_poly.entity_id
_entity_poly.type
_entity_poly.pdbx_seq_one_letter_code
_entity_poly.pdbx_strand_id
1 'polypeptide(L)'
;MSMKEYVPLFQITIRKMPAVTRVGDADAAHCSGMSRAQGSPNVFCNGRPISRQGDKNTTHLKPGSPCPPHSAAIASGSSTVFVNGKGCGRVGDGISGCTSVAAGSSNVFAG
;
A
#
# COMPACT_ATOMS: atom_id res chain seq x y z
N MET A 1 13.32 -3.23 -34.38
CA MET A 1 13.69 -3.70 -33.92
C MET A 1 13.54 -3.97 -33.40
N SER A 2 13.29 -3.62 -33.42
CA SER A 2 13.45 -3.98 -32.86
C SER A 2 13.04 -4.18 -32.21
N MET A 3 12.88 -3.85 -32.24
CA MET A 3 12.81 -4.18 -31.64
C MET A 3 12.29 -4.24 -31.16
N LYS A 4 12.11 -3.94 -31.48
CA LYS A 4 11.93 -4.20 -31.09
C LYS A 4 11.43 -4.47 -30.55
N GLU A 5 11.05 -4.30 -30.68
CA GLU A 5 11.02 -4.72 -30.28
C GLU A 5 10.60 -5.03 -29.76
N TYR A 6 10.36 -5.08 -30.12
CA TYR A 6 10.20 -5.55 -29.61
C TYR A 6 9.65 -5.60 -28.82
N VAL A 7 9.33 -5.42 -28.88
CA VAL A 7 8.93 -5.53 -28.12
C VAL A 7 8.10 -5.50 -27.70
N PRO A 8 7.76 -5.48 -27.81
CA PRO A 8 7.16 -5.45 -27.27
C PRO A 8 6.35 -5.68 -26.84
N LEU A 9 6.16 -5.74 -26.95
CA LEU A 9 5.78 -6.02 -26.37
C LEU A 9 5.32 -6.45 -25.61
N PHE A 10 5.26 -6.51 -25.63
CA PHE A 10 5.23 -6.86 -24.64
C PHE A 10 4.96 -6.69 -23.93
N GLN A 11 4.93 -6.38 -24.10
CA GLN A 11 5.10 -6.07 -23.31
C GLN A 11 4.84 -5.83 -22.55
N ILE A 12 4.72 -5.70 -22.96
CA ILE A 12 4.59 -5.42 -22.21
C ILE A 12 3.90 -5.24 -21.41
N THR A 13 3.48 -5.52 -21.54
CA THR A 13 2.96 -5.31 -20.56
C THR A 13 3.59 -5.16 -19.45
N ILE A 14 3.97 -4.47 -19.34
CA ILE A 14 4.69 -4.24 -18.37
C ILE A 14 3.89 -3.89 -17.31
N ARG A 15 4.03 -4.54 -16.42
CA ARG A 15 3.36 -4.33 -15.42
C ARG A 15 3.93 -3.38 -14.61
N LYS A 16 3.34 -2.53 -14.27
CA LYS A 16 3.60 -1.66 -13.36
C LYS A 16 3.54 -2.26 -12.06
N MET A 17 4.62 -2.36 -11.31
CA MET A 17 4.65 -2.80 -9.94
C MET A 17 4.20 -1.65 -9.05
N PRO A 18 3.26 -1.87 -8.12
CA PRO A 18 2.78 -0.81 -7.26
C PRO A 18 3.86 -0.27 -6.32
N ALA A 19 3.74 1.00 -5.95
CA ALA A 19 4.66 1.63 -5.01
C ALA A 19 4.49 1.05 -3.60
N VAL A 20 5.61 0.84 -2.91
CA VAL A 20 5.62 0.36 -1.53
C VAL A 20 5.08 1.47 -0.62
N THR A 21 4.16 1.14 0.29
CA THR A 21 3.60 2.10 1.24
C THR A 21 4.33 2.04 2.58
N ARG A 22 4.43 3.19 3.24
CA ARG A 22 5.23 3.35 4.45
C ARG A 22 4.42 4.06 5.52
N VAL A 23 4.83 3.95 6.76
CA VAL A 23 4.21 4.69 7.86
C VAL A 23 4.18 6.18 7.50
N GLY A 24 3.03 6.80 7.67
CA GLY A 24 2.78 8.19 7.32
C GLY A 24 2.19 8.40 5.93
N ASP A 25 2.23 7.40 5.05
CA ASP A 25 1.62 7.50 3.72
C ASP A 25 0.09 7.45 3.82
N ALA A 26 -0.56 8.25 2.99
CA ALA A 26 -2.01 8.38 3.03
C ALA A 26 -2.74 7.17 2.49
N ASP A 27 -3.87 6.84 3.10
CA ASP A 27 -4.87 5.96 2.52
C ASP A 27 -5.96 6.84 1.91
N ALA A 28 -6.77 6.29 1.01
CA ALA A 28 -7.87 7.05 0.42
C ALA A 28 -8.88 7.39 1.51
N ALA A 29 -9.22 8.68 1.61
CA ALA A 29 -10.10 9.18 2.67
C ALA A 29 -11.54 8.75 2.45
N HIS A 30 -12.29 8.57 3.55
CA HIS A 30 -13.73 8.48 3.46
C HIS A 30 -14.34 9.59 4.35
N CYS A 31 -14.84 9.35 5.56
CA CYS A 31 -15.37 10.47 6.34
C CYS A 31 -14.29 11.45 6.80
N SER A 32 -13.07 11.00 6.98
CA SER A 32 -11.94 11.86 7.31
C SER A 32 -10.66 11.30 6.73
N GLY A 33 -9.59 12.06 6.80
CA GLY A 33 -8.28 11.63 6.32
C GLY A 33 -7.65 10.61 7.24
N MET A 34 -6.75 9.80 6.69
CA MET A 34 -6.03 8.78 7.43
C MET A 34 -4.69 8.49 6.76
N SER A 35 -3.79 7.89 7.52
CA SER A 35 -2.49 7.46 7.01
C SER A 35 -2.06 6.15 7.65
N ARG A 36 -1.02 5.53 7.10
CA ARG A 36 -0.45 4.30 7.66
C ARG A 36 0.15 4.59 9.01
N ALA A 37 -0.32 3.89 10.05
CA ALA A 37 0.14 4.10 11.42
C ALA A 37 1.17 3.07 11.86
N GLN A 38 1.11 1.85 11.33
CA GLN A 38 1.97 0.74 11.75
C GLN A 38 2.82 0.25 10.60
N GLY A 39 4.00 -0.25 10.93
CA GLY A 39 4.92 -0.80 9.95
C GLY A 39 5.97 -1.68 10.60
N SER A 40 6.94 -2.11 9.78
CA SER A 40 8.02 -2.96 10.22
C SER A 40 8.89 -2.29 11.29
N PRO A 41 9.32 -3.04 12.31
CA PRO A 41 10.25 -2.49 13.30
C PRO A 41 11.68 -2.38 12.77
N ASN A 42 11.99 -3.02 11.64
CA ASN A 42 13.38 -3.11 11.18
C ASN A 42 13.57 -3.11 9.67
N VAL A 43 12.52 -2.96 8.88
CA VAL A 43 12.64 -2.85 7.41
C VAL A 43 12.05 -1.52 6.97
N PHE A 44 12.87 -0.72 6.30
CA PHE A 44 12.53 0.64 5.96
C PHE A 44 12.58 0.88 4.47
N CYS A 45 11.78 1.81 3.99
CA CYS A 45 11.78 2.27 2.62
C CYS A 45 11.82 3.79 2.67
N ASN A 46 12.86 4.37 2.07
CA ASN A 46 13.08 5.82 2.10
C ASN A 46 13.13 6.37 3.53
N GLY A 47 13.71 5.61 4.45
CA GLY A 47 13.88 6.01 5.85
C GLY A 47 12.63 5.88 6.71
N ARG A 48 11.55 5.26 6.21
CA ARG A 48 10.30 5.08 6.95
C ARG A 48 9.92 3.61 7.00
N PRO A 49 9.34 3.14 8.10
CA PRO A 49 8.95 1.73 8.22
C PRO A 49 7.99 1.32 7.11
N ILE A 50 8.23 0.17 6.50
CA ILE A 50 7.31 -0.37 5.50
C ILE A 50 6.05 -0.87 6.21
N SER A 51 4.88 -0.45 5.73
CA SER A 51 3.59 -0.96 6.21
C SER A 51 3.26 -2.26 5.49
N ARG A 52 2.69 -3.23 6.22
CA ARG A 52 2.52 -4.60 5.74
C ARG A 52 1.10 -5.09 5.93
N GLN A 53 0.79 -6.22 5.36
CA GLN A 53 -0.45 -6.94 5.66
C GLN A 53 -0.63 -7.03 7.17
N GLY A 54 -1.80 -6.69 7.67
CA GLY A 54 -2.11 -6.69 9.08
C GLY A 54 -1.78 -5.39 9.81
N ASP A 55 -1.02 -4.49 9.20
CA ASP A 55 -0.71 -3.19 9.80
C ASP A 55 -1.87 -2.23 9.65
N LYS A 56 -2.17 -1.51 10.73
CA LYS A 56 -3.33 -0.62 10.79
C LYS A 56 -3.00 0.80 10.37
N ASN A 57 -4.02 1.51 9.94
CA ASN A 57 -3.96 2.95 9.70
C ASN A 57 -4.30 3.71 10.99
N THR A 58 -4.21 5.04 10.91
CA THR A 58 -4.57 5.91 12.02
C THR A 58 -6.07 5.83 12.26
N THR A 59 -6.50 6.05 13.50
CA THR A 59 -7.91 6.14 13.81
C THR A 59 -8.52 7.30 13.03
N HIS A 60 -9.62 7.05 12.37
CA HIS A 60 -10.28 7.99 11.49
C HIS A 60 -11.78 7.70 11.49
N LEU A 61 -12.54 8.56 10.82
CA LEU A 61 -14.00 8.42 10.79
C LEU A 61 -14.40 7.60 9.57
N LYS A 62 -15.24 6.60 9.76
CA LYS A 62 -15.75 5.79 8.66
C LYS A 62 -17.16 6.24 8.28
N PRO A 63 -17.65 5.86 7.08
CA PRO A 63 -19.02 6.21 6.68
C PRO A 63 -20.05 5.72 7.71
N GLY A 64 -21.01 6.57 8.00
CA GLY A 64 -22.06 6.29 8.96
C GLY A 64 -22.78 7.55 9.33
N SER A 65 -23.73 7.47 10.25
CA SER A 65 -24.50 8.62 10.70
C SER A 65 -24.60 8.59 12.23
N PRO A 66 -23.72 9.33 12.93
CA PRO A 66 -22.54 10.04 12.43
C PRO A 66 -21.42 9.09 12.02
N CYS A 67 -20.37 9.65 11.44
CA CYS A 67 -19.21 8.82 11.06
C CYS A 67 -18.48 8.36 12.33
N PRO A 68 -18.58 7.09 12.71
CA PRO A 68 -17.90 6.63 13.93
C PRO A 68 -16.39 6.45 13.69
N PRO A 69 -15.58 6.57 14.75
CA PRO A 69 -14.15 6.34 14.62
C PRO A 69 -13.82 4.85 14.42
N HIS A 70 -12.82 4.58 13.61
CA HIS A 70 -12.28 3.24 13.47
C HIS A 70 -10.85 3.27 12.95
N SER A 71 -10.18 2.13 13.00
CA SER A 71 -8.92 1.90 12.30
C SER A 71 -8.98 0.51 11.69
N ALA A 72 -8.22 0.29 10.62
CA ALA A 72 -8.30 -0.97 9.89
C ALA A 72 -6.95 -1.35 9.32
N ALA A 73 -6.77 -2.64 9.07
CA ALA A 73 -5.51 -3.20 8.62
C ALA A 73 -5.54 -3.51 7.12
N ILE A 74 -4.37 -3.49 6.49
CA ILE A 74 -4.22 -3.97 5.12
C ILE A 74 -4.64 -5.44 5.09
N ALA A 75 -5.59 -5.77 4.22
CA ALA A 75 -6.15 -7.12 4.15
C ALA A 75 -5.14 -8.10 3.54
N SER A 76 -4.48 -7.70 2.47
CA SER A 76 -3.44 -8.51 1.85
C SER A 76 -2.48 -7.59 1.10
N GLY A 77 -1.21 -7.86 1.24
CA GLY A 77 -0.19 -7.13 0.53
C GLY A 77 0.33 -7.93 -0.66
N SER A 78 1.59 -7.73 -1.02
CA SER A 78 2.24 -8.50 -2.07
C SER A 78 2.19 -9.99 -1.78
N SER A 79 1.98 -10.78 -2.83
CA SER A 79 2.06 -12.24 -2.75
C SER A 79 3.47 -12.75 -3.07
N THR A 80 4.39 -11.87 -3.41
CA THR A 80 5.76 -12.23 -3.83
C THR A 80 6.84 -11.52 -3.04
N VAL A 81 6.54 -10.38 -2.43
CA VAL A 81 7.50 -9.61 -1.64
C VAL A 81 6.98 -9.55 -0.21
N PHE A 82 7.80 -10.00 0.72
CA PHE A 82 7.40 -10.10 2.12
C PHE A 82 8.32 -9.30 3.01
N VAL A 83 7.75 -8.71 4.05
CA VAL A 83 8.47 -7.95 5.06
C VAL A 83 8.11 -8.55 6.40
N ASN A 84 9.09 -9.11 7.09
CA ASN A 84 8.88 -9.81 8.36
C ASN A 84 7.83 -10.93 8.24
N GLY A 85 7.83 -11.64 7.08
CA GLY A 85 6.89 -12.74 6.85
C GLY A 85 5.48 -12.31 6.48
N LYS A 86 5.24 -11.00 6.29
CA LYS A 86 3.93 -10.47 5.92
C LYS A 86 4.01 -9.83 4.54
N GLY A 87 2.94 -9.92 3.77
CA GLY A 87 2.91 -9.31 2.44
C GLY A 87 3.21 -7.82 2.52
N CYS A 88 4.15 -7.36 1.68
CA CYS A 88 4.53 -5.95 1.63
C CYS A 88 3.34 -5.11 1.20
N GLY A 89 3.02 -4.04 1.93
CA GLY A 89 1.93 -3.14 1.60
C GLY A 89 2.27 -2.26 0.42
N ARG A 90 1.28 -1.97 -0.44
CA ARG A 90 1.49 -1.23 -1.68
C ARG A 90 0.30 -0.33 -1.95
N VAL A 91 0.54 0.70 -2.76
CA VAL A 91 -0.55 1.55 -3.27
C VAL A 91 -1.58 0.67 -3.99
N GLY A 92 -2.84 0.86 -3.66
CA GLY A 92 -3.95 0.09 -4.21
C GLY A 92 -4.36 -1.11 -3.38
N ASP A 93 -3.55 -1.52 -2.41
CA ASP A 93 -3.91 -2.65 -1.55
C ASP A 93 -5.14 -2.30 -0.71
N GLY A 94 -6.07 -3.24 -0.62
CA GLY A 94 -7.31 -3.07 0.12
C GLY A 94 -7.08 -3.08 1.63
N ILE A 95 -7.86 -2.25 2.31
CA ILE A 95 -7.85 -2.17 3.77
C ILE A 95 -9.19 -2.72 4.25
N SER A 96 -9.15 -3.75 5.08
CA SER A 96 -10.32 -4.53 5.47
C SER A 96 -11.48 -3.66 5.95
N GLY A 97 -12.61 -3.76 5.24
CA GLY A 97 -13.82 -3.05 5.62
C GLY A 97 -13.68 -1.53 5.64
N CYS A 98 -12.70 -0.99 4.92
CA CYS A 98 -12.38 0.43 4.99
C CYS A 98 -12.20 1.02 3.60
N THR A 99 -10.98 1.08 3.10
CA THR A 99 -10.65 1.76 1.85
C THR A 99 -9.45 1.07 1.18
N SER A 100 -8.57 1.85 0.58
CA SER A 100 -7.34 1.32 -0.02
C SER A 100 -6.18 2.28 0.23
N VAL A 101 -4.96 1.76 0.10
CA VAL A 101 -3.74 2.55 0.23
C VAL A 101 -3.63 3.49 -0.96
N ALA A 102 -3.43 4.79 -0.69
CA ALA A 102 -3.39 5.82 -1.73
C ALA A 102 -2.00 6.31 -2.08
N ALA A 103 -1.05 6.25 -1.15
CA ALA A 103 0.28 6.82 -1.35
C ALA A 103 1.40 5.85 -0.98
N GLY A 104 2.54 6.04 -1.60
CA GLY A 104 3.71 5.22 -1.35
C GLY A 104 4.99 5.86 -1.87
N SER A 105 6.05 5.08 -1.93
CA SER A 105 7.36 5.53 -2.38
C SER A 105 7.32 5.98 -3.84
N SER A 106 8.10 7.00 -4.16
CA SER A 106 8.25 7.46 -5.53
C SER A 106 9.25 6.61 -6.33
N ASN A 107 9.99 5.74 -5.68
CA ASN A 107 11.07 5.01 -6.35
C ASN A 107 11.29 3.56 -5.88
N VAL A 108 10.43 3.04 -5.00
CA VAL A 108 10.52 1.64 -4.55
C VAL A 108 9.17 0.97 -4.78
N PHE A 109 9.21 -0.20 -5.43
CA PHE A 109 8.00 -0.90 -5.89
C PHE A 109 8.05 -2.38 -5.52
N ALA A 110 6.89 -2.99 -5.34
CA ALA A 110 6.78 -4.42 -5.04
C ALA A 110 5.65 -5.04 -5.86
N GLY A 111 5.96 -6.14 -6.48
CA GLY A 111 5.00 -6.85 -7.31
C GLY A 111 3.99 -7.73 -6.58
#